data_5848a259d1f83fafb6926cfa049abd07
#
_entry.id   5848a259d1f83fafb6926cfa049abd07
#
_cell.length_a   1.000
_cell.length_b   1.000
_cell.length_c   1.000
_cell.angle_alpha   90.00
_cell.angle_beta   90.00
_cell.angle_gamma   90.00
#
_symmetry.space_group_name_H-M   'P 1'
#
loop_
_entity.id
_entity.type
_entity.pdbx_description
1 polymer ?
#
loop_
_entity_poly.entity_id
_entity_poly.type
_entity_poly.pdbx_seq_one_letter_code
_entity_poly.pdbx_strand_id
1 'polypeptide(L)'
;RLSYSLAATFLGRMCLSGDIHHLGEDAWRFVREGMAFYRKVWPVIKDGRSRRVGEWCANMRRLRGWQAVVRRATSGETLVVVHCFGNPPDTLANPIPSGLEVMETFGHAIPECRIEGGQLQFRAVKEWTGWVVCLEERTG
;
A
#
# COMPACT_ATOMS: atom_id res chain seq x y z
N ARG A 1 -7.45 -11.53 -3.02
CA ARG A 1 -7.92 -10.57 -4.06
C ARG A 1 -8.49 -9.29 -3.47
N LEU A 2 -9.31 -9.34 -2.42
CA LEU A 2 -9.93 -8.15 -1.84
C LEU A 2 -8.90 -7.13 -1.33
N SER A 3 -7.86 -7.58 -0.64
CA SER A 3 -6.78 -6.72 -0.16
C SER A 3 -6.06 -6.01 -1.33
N TYR A 4 -5.79 -6.74 -2.42
CA TYR A 4 -5.21 -6.18 -3.63
C TYR A 4 -6.08 -5.04 -4.20
N SER A 5 -7.38 -5.30 -4.34
CA SER A 5 -8.32 -4.32 -4.87
C SER A 5 -8.49 -3.10 -3.96
N LEU A 6 -8.59 -3.32 -2.65
CA LEU A 6 -8.71 -2.23 -1.70
C LEU A 6 -7.43 -1.40 -1.61
N ALA A 7 -6.25 -2.01 -1.67
CA ALA A 7 -5.00 -1.26 -1.71
C ALA A 7 -4.96 -0.29 -2.91
N ALA A 8 -5.49 -0.68 -4.05
CA ALA A 8 -5.55 0.18 -5.23
C ALA A 8 -6.38 1.45 -5.00
N THR A 9 -7.37 1.43 -4.13
CA THR A 9 -8.20 2.61 -3.83
C THR A 9 -7.41 3.72 -3.13
N PHE A 10 -6.30 3.37 -2.47
CA PHE A 10 -5.42 4.35 -1.79
C PHE A 10 -4.54 5.13 -2.76
N LEU A 11 -4.54 4.78 -4.03
CA LEU A 11 -3.83 5.54 -5.07
C LEU A 11 -4.60 6.80 -5.50
N GLY A 12 -5.85 6.92 -5.12
CA GLY A 12 -6.68 8.05 -5.49
C GLY A 12 -7.98 8.10 -4.68
N ARG A 13 -9.09 8.37 -5.35
CA ARG A 13 -10.40 8.43 -4.71
C ARG A 13 -10.95 7.02 -4.51
N MET A 14 -11.29 6.69 -3.26
CA MET A 14 -11.95 5.43 -2.95
C MET A 14 -13.37 5.42 -3.53
N CYS A 15 -13.63 4.41 -4.35
CA CYS A 15 -14.94 4.19 -4.93
C CYS A 15 -15.26 2.69 -4.85
N LEU A 16 -16.41 2.37 -4.25
CA LEU A 16 -16.90 0.99 -4.18
C LEU A 16 -17.99 0.81 -5.23
N SER A 17 -17.79 -0.14 -6.12
CA SER A 17 -18.71 -0.43 -7.21
C SER A 17 -18.78 -1.92 -7.51
N GLY A 18 -19.74 -2.32 -8.34
CA GLY A 18 -19.95 -3.72 -8.70
C GLY A 18 -20.84 -4.47 -7.71
N ASP A 19 -20.68 -5.78 -7.67
CA ASP A 19 -21.55 -6.66 -6.87
C ASP A 19 -21.15 -6.74 -5.39
N ILE A 20 -20.90 -5.58 -4.78
CA ILE A 20 -20.47 -5.49 -3.37
C ILE A 20 -21.53 -6.03 -2.40
N HIS A 21 -22.80 -6.06 -2.80
CA HIS A 21 -23.90 -6.58 -1.98
C HIS A 21 -23.83 -8.10 -1.77
N HIS A 22 -23.01 -8.80 -2.55
CA HIS A 22 -22.76 -10.24 -2.38
C HIS A 22 -21.59 -10.57 -1.44
N LEU A 23 -20.94 -9.56 -0.89
CA LEU A 23 -19.83 -9.77 0.04
C LEU A 23 -20.34 -10.39 1.35
N GLY A 24 -19.63 -11.40 1.85
CA GLY A 24 -19.89 -11.96 3.16
C GLY A 24 -19.46 -11.03 4.30
N GLU A 25 -19.83 -11.39 5.53
CA GLU A 25 -19.62 -10.57 6.73
C GLU A 25 -18.15 -10.20 6.95
N ASP A 26 -17.22 -11.16 6.80
CA ASP A 26 -15.78 -10.92 6.99
C ASP A 26 -15.22 -9.98 5.94
N ALA A 27 -15.66 -10.12 4.69
CA ALA A 27 -15.27 -9.24 3.60
C ALA A 27 -15.77 -7.81 3.85
N TRP A 28 -17.01 -7.65 4.30
CA TRP A 28 -17.57 -6.35 4.67
C TRP A 28 -16.83 -5.71 5.83
N ARG A 29 -16.46 -6.48 6.85
CA ARG A 29 -15.64 -5.98 7.97
C ARG A 29 -14.33 -5.43 7.46
N PHE A 30 -13.66 -6.15 6.58
CA PHE A 30 -12.40 -5.71 5.97
C PHE A 30 -12.57 -4.44 5.14
N VAL A 31 -13.64 -4.33 4.36
CA VAL A 31 -13.97 -3.10 3.62
C VAL A 31 -14.17 -1.91 4.55
N ARG A 32 -14.91 -2.09 5.65
CA ARG A 32 -15.15 -1.04 6.65
C ARG A 32 -13.84 -0.59 7.32
N GLU A 33 -12.96 -1.52 7.64
CA GLU A 33 -11.63 -1.22 8.18
C GLU A 33 -10.81 -0.42 7.17
N GLY A 34 -10.86 -0.79 5.91
CA GLY A 34 -10.21 -0.07 4.83
C GLY A 34 -10.73 1.36 4.67
N MET A 35 -12.05 1.55 4.77
CA MET A 35 -12.67 2.87 4.72
C MET A 35 -12.23 3.75 5.89
N ALA A 36 -12.15 3.19 7.09
CA ALA A 36 -11.68 3.91 8.28
C ALA A 36 -10.21 4.32 8.13
N PHE A 37 -9.37 3.41 7.66
CA PHE A 37 -7.97 3.69 7.39
C PHE A 37 -7.82 4.77 6.30
N TYR A 38 -8.59 4.68 5.23
CA TYR A 38 -8.60 5.66 4.14
C TYR A 38 -8.90 7.08 4.65
N ARG A 39 -9.89 7.22 5.54
CA ARG A 39 -10.24 8.52 6.13
C ARG A 39 -9.07 9.11 6.93
N LYS A 40 -8.34 8.28 7.67
CA LYS A 40 -7.14 8.71 8.41
C LYS A 40 -6.05 9.26 7.51
N VAL A 41 -5.80 8.59 6.38
CA VAL A 41 -4.69 8.95 5.48
C VAL A 41 -5.13 9.87 4.34
N TRP A 42 -6.39 10.25 4.30
CA TRP A 42 -6.94 11.13 3.27
C TRP A 42 -6.14 12.42 3.05
N PRO A 43 -5.65 13.13 4.09
CA PRO A 43 -4.83 14.32 3.87
C PRO A 43 -3.58 14.05 3.04
N VAL A 44 -2.93 12.90 3.23
CA VAL A 44 -1.77 12.50 2.43
C VAL A 44 -2.20 12.20 0.99
N ILE A 45 -3.30 11.49 0.79
CA ILE A 45 -3.81 11.15 -0.54
C ILE A 45 -4.18 12.42 -1.30
N LYS A 46 -4.85 13.35 -0.65
CA LYS A 46 -5.32 14.60 -1.25
C LYS A 46 -4.17 15.54 -1.63
N ASP A 47 -3.27 15.81 -0.70
CA ASP A 47 -2.28 16.90 -0.82
C ASP A 47 -0.85 16.40 -1.06
N GLY A 48 -0.60 15.12 -0.95
CA GLY A 48 0.71 14.53 -1.11
C GLY A 48 1.22 14.50 -2.54
N ARG A 49 2.53 14.31 -2.68
CA ARG A 49 3.19 14.07 -3.97
C ARG A 49 3.66 12.63 -4.05
N SER A 50 3.41 12.00 -5.18
CA SER A 50 3.69 10.59 -5.41
C SER A 50 4.95 10.36 -6.22
N ARG A 51 5.64 9.27 -5.87
CA ARG A 51 6.73 8.70 -6.65
C ARG A 51 6.48 7.20 -6.78
N ARG A 52 6.64 6.68 -7.97
CA ARG A 52 6.53 5.24 -8.22
C ARG A 52 7.89 4.56 -8.05
N VAL A 53 7.88 3.39 -7.44
CA VAL A 53 9.04 2.52 -7.22
C VAL A 53 8.68 1.12 -7.71
N GLY A 54 9.66 0.34 -8.11
CA GLY A 54 9.48 -1.04 -8.54
C GLY A 54 9.68 -1.23 -10.02
N GLU A 55 9.18 -2.34 -10.53
CA GLU A 55 9.39 -2.74 -11.91
C GLU A 55 8.44 -2.02 -12.88
N TRP A 56 8.93 -1.81 -14.08
CA TRP A 56 8.11 -1.29 -15.16
C TRP A 56 7.35 -2.44 -15.83
N CYS A 57 6.03 -2.35 -15.85
CA CYS A 57 5.17 -3.32 -16.53
C CYS A 57 4.76 -2.77 -17.89
N ALA A 58 5.44 -3.20 -18.95
CA ALA A 58 5.12 -2.77 -20.31
C ALA A 58 3.86 -3.46 -20.88
N ASN A 59 3.47 -4.59 -20.32
CA ASN A 59 2.34 -5.37 -20.81
C ASN A 59 1.27 -5.55 -19.72
N MET A 60 0.16 -4.84 -19.88
CA MET A 60 -0.97 -4.87 -18.95
C MET A 60 -1.69 -6.22 -18.87
N ARG A 61 -1.49 -7.11 -19.84
CA ARG A 61 -2.08 -8.45 -19.85
C ARG A 61 -1.25 -9.48 -19.09
N ARG A 62 0.04 -9.17 -18.83
CA ARG A 62 0.98 -10.05 -18.15
C ARG A 62 1.77 -9.26 -17.11
N LEU A 63 1.07 -8.83 -16.08
CA LEU A 63 1.71 -8.11 -14.97
C LEU A 63 2.63 -9.06 -14.20
N ARG A 64 3.88 -8.66 -14.04
CA ARG A 64 4.91 -9.40 -13.30
C ARG A 64 5.68 -8.45 -12.40
N GLY A 65 6.25 -9.03 -11.32
CA GLY A 65 7.04 -8.27 -10.37
C GLY A 65 6.19 -7.50 -9.38
N TRP A 66 6.52 -6.25 -9.15
CA TRP A 66 5.87 -5.44 -8.14
C TRP A 66 5.96 -3.96 -8.45
N GLN A 67 5.06 -3.20 -7.84
CA GLN A 67 5.10 -1.74 -7.87
C GLN A 67 4.68 -1.18 -6.52
N ALA A 68 5.28 -0.06 -6.15
CA ALA A 68 4.84 0.72 -5.01
C ALA A 68 4.71 2.19 -5.39
N VAL A 69 3.80 2.87 -4.72
CA VAL A 69 3.66 4.32 -4.80
C VAL A 69 3.96 4.89 -3.43
N VAL A 70 4.97 5.73 -3.34
CA VAL A 70 5.35 6.45 -2.12
C VAL A 70 4.80 7.86 -2.26
N ARG A 71 3.84 8.22 -1.41
CA ARG A 71 3.17 9.52 -1.44
C ARG A 71 3.44 10.26 -0.14
N ARG A 72 4.04 11.44 -0.23
CA ARG A 72 4.41 12.23 0.93
C ARG A 72 3.65 13.56 0.96
N ALA A 73 3.05 13.87 2.10
CA ALA A 73 2.45 15.16 2.38
C ALA A 73 3.53 16.17 2.86
N THR A 74 3.21 17.45 2.78
CA THR A 74 4.08 18.51 3.30
C THR A 74 4.30 18.41 4.82
N SER A 75 3.36 17.79 5.54
CA SER A 75 3.49 17.47 6.96
C SER A 75 4.58 16.42 7.27
N GLY A 76 5.10 15.73 6.24
CA GLY A 76 6.03 14.62 6.39
C GLY A 76 5.38 13.25 6.47
N GLU A 77 4.09 13.17 6.74
CA GLU A 77 3.33 11.92 6.73
C GLU A 77 3.42 11.26 5.35
N THR A 78 3.72 9.98 5.32
CA THR A 78 4.01 9.24 4.09
C THR A 78 3.16 7.98 3.99
N LEU A 79 2.59 7.74 2.82
CA LEU A 79 1.80 6.57 2.52
C LEU A 79 2.52 5.74 1.45
N VAL A 80 2.68 4.45 1.70
CA VAL A 80 3.25 3.51 0.73
C VAL A 80 2.19 2.49 0.36
N VAL A 81 1.83 2.45 -0.91
CA VAL A 81 0.87 1.48 -1.46
C VAL A 81 1.63 0.49 -2.32
N VAL A 82 1.58 -0.79 -1.95
CA VAL A 82 2.35 -1.86 -2.62
C VAL A 82 1.42 -2.84 -3.30
N HIS A 83 1.77 -3.20 -4.53
CA HIS A 83 1.13 -4.29 -5.27
C HIS A 83 2.17 -5.27 -5.78
N CYS A 84 1.98 -6.55 -5.48
CA CYS A 84 2.74 -7.64 -6.07
C CYS A 84 1.90 -8.31 -7.14
N PHE A 85 2.52 -8.57 -8.29
CA PHE A 85 1.92 -9.23 -9.44
C PHE A 85 2.40 -10.68 -9.54
N GLY A 86 2.46 -11.24 -10.74
CA GLY A 86 3.02 -12.57 -10.94
C GLY A 86 4.53 -12.59 -10.70
N ASN A 87 5.00 -13.63 -10.02
CA ASN A 87 6.42 -13.90 -9.80
C ASN A 87 7.21 -12.70 -9.24
N PRO A 88 6.80 -12.09 -8.10
CA PRO A 88 7.58 -11.03 -7.48
C PRO A 88 8.86 -11.59 -6.85
N PRO A 89 9.90 -10.75 -6.64
CA PRO A 89 11.06 -11.16 -5.84
C PRO A 89 10.62 -11.39 -4.39
N ASP A 90 11.38 -12.21 -3.66
CA ASP A 90 11.07 -12.51 -2.26
C ASP A 90 11.13 -11.29 -1.34
N THR A 91 12.05 -10.37 -1.63
CA THR A 91 12.24 -9.14 -0.86
C THR A 91 12.04 -7.92 -1.73
N LEU A 92 11.24 -6.97 -1.22
CA LEU A 92 11.04 -5.66 -1.84
C LEU A 92 11.75 -4.59 -1.02
N ALA A 93 12.39 -3.63 -1.68
CA ALA A 93 13.04 -2.50 -1.04
C ALA A 93 12.52 -1.19 -1.65
N ASN A 94 11.93 -0.35 -0.82
CA ASN A 94 11.36 0.93 -1.23
C ASN A 94 12.15 2.06 -0.59
N PRO A 95 12.89 2.88 -1.35
CA PRO A 95 13.51 4.08 -0.79
C PRO A 95 12.43 4.99 -0.19
N ILE A 96 12.66 5.42 1.04
CA ILE A 96 11.77 6.33 1.75
C ILE A 96 12.57 7.49 2.35
N PRO A 97 11.92 8.64 2.63
CA PRO A 97 12.58 9.71 3.37
C PRO A 97 13.11 9.23 4.71
N SER A 98 14.23 9.82 5.17
CA SER A 98 14.83 9.48 6.45
C SER A 98 13.95 9.93 7.63
N GLY A 99 14.15 9.29 8.79
CA GLY A 99 13.49 9.69 10.04
C GLY A 99 12.04 9.27 10.16
N LEU A 100 11.58 8.34 9.34
CA LEU A 100 10.20 7.82 9.39
C LEU A 100 10.12 6.52 10.21
N GLU A 101 8.96 6.29 10.79
CA GLU A 101 8.61 5.03 11.43
C GLU A 101 7.23 4.56 10.95
N VAL A 102 7.00 3.24 10.99
CA VAL A 102 5.71 2.66 10.62
C VAL A 102 4.69 2.93 11.72
N MET A 103 3.60 3.58 11.39
CA MET A 103 2.51 3.87 12.33
C MET A 103 1.38 2.86 12.22
N GLU A 104 0.97 2.54 11.01
CA GLU A 104 -0.16 1.67 10.79
C GLU A 104 -0.05 1.00 9.42
N THR A 105 -0.60 -0.20 9.31
CA THR A 105 -0.66 -0.96 8.06
C THR A 105 -2.09 -1.40 7.79
N PHE A 106 -2.40 -1.59 6.51
CA PHE A 106 -3.69 -2.11 6.08
C PHE A 106 -3.50 -3.14 4.97
N GLY A 107 -4.14 -4.29 5.11
CA GLY A 107 -4.11 -5.36 4.12
C GLY A 107 -4.26 -6.74 4.77
N HIS A 108 -4.42 -7.76 3.94
CA HIS A 108 -4.37 -9.16 4.35
C HIS A 108 -2.96 -9.71 4.12
N ALA A 109 -2.49 -10.57 5.03
CA ALA A 109 -1.21 -11.25 4.91
C ALA A 109 -0.05 -10.29 4.58
N ILE A 110 0.02 -9.17 5.31
CA ILE A 110 1.08 -8.18 5.13
C ILE A 110 2.42 -8.85 5.41
N PRO A 111 3.40 -8.76 4.49
CA PRO A 111 4.73 -9.34 4.71
C PRO A 111 5.45 -8.70 5.89
N GLU A 112 6.45 -9.40 6.42
CA GLU A 112 7.36 -8.82 7.41
C GLU A 112 7.92 -7.50 6.88
N CYS A 113 7.79 -6.44 7.68
CA CYS A 113 8.13 -5.08 7.30
C CYS A 113 9.24 -4.54 8.21
N ARG A 114 10.26 -3.90 7.60
CA ARG A 114 11.41 -3.36 8.31
C ARG A 114 11.88 -2.10 7.62
N ILE A 115 12.32 -1.11 8.41
CA ILE A 115 13.03 0.07 7.89
C ILE A 115 14.51 -0.12 8.17
N GLU A 116 15.32 -0.15 7.12
CA GLU A 116 16.76 -0.34 7.22
C GLU A 116 17.46 0.39 6.07
N GLY A 117 18.52 1.13 6.40
CA GLY A 117 19.32 1.81 5.38
C GLY A 117 18.55 2.80 4.50
N GLY A 118 17.57 3.50 5.05
CA GLY A 118 16.74 4.44 4.29
C GLY A 118 15.72 3.79 3.37
N GLN A 119 15.43 2.51 3.59
CA GLN A 119 14.49 1.74 2.80
C GLN A 119 13.44 1.06 3.67
N LEU A 120 12.21 1.05 3.19
CA LEU A 120 11.14 0.22 3.71
C LEU A 120 11.20 -1.12 2.99
N GLN A 121 11.54 -2.18 3.72
CA GLN A 121 11.74 -3.51 3.17
C GLN A 121 10.60 -4.45 3.57
N PHE A 122 10.20 -5.31 2.64
CA PHE A 122 9.24 -6.38 2.86
C PHE A 122 9.85 -7.71 2.45
N ARG A 123 9.67 -8.75 3.27
CA ARG A 123 10.20 -10.09 3.04
C ARG A 123 9.08 -11.11 2.91
N ALA A 124 9.37 -12.20 2.20
CA ALA A 124 8.45 -13.31 1.97
C ALA A 124 7.13 -12.83 1.33
N VAL A 125 7.24 -11.96 0.35
CA VAL A 125 6.08 -11.43 -0.36
C VAL A 125 5.45 -12.51 -1.22
N LYS A 126 4.13 -12.40 -1.42
CA LYS A 126 3.36 -13.33 -2.25
C LYS A 126 2.80 -12.63 -3.47
N GLU A 127 2.65 -13.36 -4.55
CA GLU A 127 2.03 -12.82 -5.76
C GLU A 127 0.54 -12.47 -5.56
N TRP A 128 0.08 -11.51 -6.34
CA TRP A 128 -1.31 -11.02 -6.35
C TRP A 128 -1.80 -10.53 -5.00
N THR A 129 -0.91 -9.86 -4.29
CA THR A 129 -1.20 -9.22 -3.01
C THR A 129 -1.04 -7.70 -3.09
N GLY A 130 -1.72 -6.99 -2.20
CA GLY A 130 -1.60 -5.55 -2.07
C GLY A 130 -1.80 -5.15 -0.61
N TRP A 131 -1.05 -4.14 -0.18
CA TRP A 131 -1.14 -3.60 1.17
C TRP A 131 -0.73 -2.13 1.20
N VAL A 132 -1.02 -1.48 2.31
CA VAL A 132 -0.77 -0.06 2.52
C VAL A 132 -0.03 0.14 3.85
N VAL A 133 0.97 0.99 3.86
CA VAL A 133 1.74 1.35 5.05
C VAL A 133 1.69 2.86 5.24
N CYS A 134 1.31 3.31 6.43
CA CYS A 134 1.37 4.70 6.83
C CYS A 134 2.62 4.92 7.70
N LEU A 135 3.41 5.93 7.35
CA LEU A 135 4.65 6.28 8.02
C LEU A 135 4.56 7.73 8.51
N GLU A 136 5.10 7.97 9.70
CA GLU A 136 5.19 9.30 10.27
C GLU A 136 6.61 9.59 10.72
N GLU A 137 6.95 10.87 10.90
CA GLU A 137 8.24 11.26 11.44
C GLU A 137 8.37 10.78 12.89
N ARG A 138 9.56 10.27 13.22
CA ARG A 138 9.86 9.88 14.59
C ARG A 138 9.78 11.10 15.50
N THR A 139 9.04 10.96 16.59
CA THR A 139 8.96 11.97 17.64
C THR A 139 10.11 11.75 18.64
N GLY A 140 10.90 12.74 18.83
CA GLY A 140 11.95 12.76 19.85
C GLY A 140 13.35 12.64 19.35
#